data_38414bbce8eb33ad7df312f035949883
#
_entry.id   38414bbce8eb33ad7df312f035949883
#
_cell.length_a   1.000
_cell.length_b   1.000
_cell.length_c   1.000
_cell.angle_alpha   90.00
_cell.angle_beta   90.00
_cell.angle_gamma   90.00
#
_symmetry.space_group_name_H-M   'P 1'
#
loop_
_entity.id
_entity.type
_entity.pdbx_description
1 polymer ?
#
loop_
_entity_poly.entity_id
_entity_poly.type
_entity_poly.pdbx_seq_one_letter_code
_entity_poly.pdbx_strand_id
1 'polypeptide(L)'
;MLNHKPTNTLVHGDLWSGNVGIDKSGKGVIFDPASWWADNEVDIAMTKLFGGFRKEFYEEYHKIFPIKKGFEKRIIIYNFYHILNHANMFAGSYLNQVKNYVKEILNM
;
A
#
# COMPACT_ATOMS: atom_id res chain seq x y z
N MET A 1 -16.08 -6.29 -1.02
CA MET A 1 -14.98 -6.62 -1.94
C MET A 1 -15.47 -7.07 -3.31
N LEU A 2 -16.46 -7.95 -3.37
CA LEU A 2 -16.93 -8.53 -4.64
C LEU A 2 -17.45 -7.49 -5.65
N ASN A 3 -17.90 -6.33 -5.17
CA ASN A 3 -18.43 -5.26 -6.02
C ASN A 3 -17.37 -4.20 -6.41
N HIS A 4 -16.15 -4.36 -5.96
CA HIS A 4 -15.09 -3.43 -6.31
C HIS A 4 -14.58 -3.69 -7.72
N LYS A 5 -14.47 -2.63 -8.51
CA LYS A 5 -13.89 -2.68 -9.87
C LYS A 5 -12.54 -1.98 -9.82
N PRO A 6 -11.43 -2.72 -9.89
CA PRO A 6 -10.10 -2.12 -9.89
C PRO A 6 -9.90 -1.23 -11.12
N THR A 7 -9.17 -0.14 -10.91
CA THR A 7 -8.69 0.69 -12.00
C THR A 7 -7.31 0.19 -12.43
N ASN A 8 -7.20 -0.27 -13.67
CA ASN A 8 -5.93 -0.79 -14.18
C ASN A 8 -4.95 0.37 -14.40
N THR A 9 -4.00 0.51 -13.51
CA THR A 9 -3.08 1.65 -13.43
C THR A 9 -1.65 1.14 -13.37
N LEU A 10 -0.71 1.89 -13.95
CA LEU A 10 0.71 1.65 -13.72
C LEU A 10 1.05 2.13 -12.31
N VAL A 11 1.33 1.21 -11.41
CA VAL A 11 1.67 1.53 -10.02
C VAL A 11 3.18 1.61 -9.83
N HIS A 12 3.60 2.32 -8.79
CA HIS A 12 5.01 2.33 -8.36
C HIS A 12 5.44 0.92 -7.92
N GLY A 13 4.60 0.25 -7.17
CA GLY A 13 4.79 -1.14 -6.78
C GLY A 13 5.58 -1.37 -5.51
N ASP A 14 6.26 -0.34 -5.00
CA ASP A 14 7.04 -0.41 -3.75
C ASP A 14 7.02 0.96 -3.05
N LEU A 15 5.85 1.54 -2.91
CA LEU A 15 5.66 2.92 -2.45
C LEU A 15 5.51 2.98 -0.92
N TRP A 16 6.61 2.79 -0.22
CA TRP A 16 6.69 3.01 1.22
C TRP A 16 7.61 4.18 1.53
N SER A 17 7.64 4.63 2.78
CA SER A 17 8.37 5.85 3.17
C SER A 17 9.86 5.83 2.83
N GLY A 18 10.47 4.65 2.71
CA GLY A 18 11.87 4.51 2.32
C GLY A 18 12.16 4.79 0.86
N ASN A 19 11.14 4.86 0.01
CA ASN A 19 11.28 5.13 -1.42
C ASN A 19 10.71 6.48 -1.83
N VAL A 20 10.59 7.40 -0.88
CA VAL A 20 10.18 8.78 -1.13
C VAL A 20 11.18 9.74 -0.49
N GLY A 21 11.25 10.93 -1.02
CA GLY A 21 12.13 11.95 -0.49
C GLY A 21 11.76 13.33 -0.99
N ILE A 22 12.60 14.29 -0.66
CA ILE A 22 12.45 15.68 -1.10
C ILE A 22 13.76 16.08 -1.78
N ASP A 23 13.67 16.63 -3.00
CA ASP A 23 14.85 17.07 -3.72
C ASP A 23 15.37 18.44 -3.19
N LYS A 24 16.47 18.90 -3.78
CA LYS A 24 17.09 20.16 -3.37
C LYS A 24 16.19 21.38 -3.52
N SER A 25 15.19 21.32 -4.41
CA SER A 25 14.23 22.40 -4.64
C SER A 25 13.00 22.30 -3.73
N GLY A 26 12.93 21.31 -2.87
CA GLY A 26 11.80 21.10 -1.95
C GLY A 26 10.64 20.31 -2.57
N LYS A 27 10.84 19.71 -3.75
CA LYS A 27 9.80 18.91 -4.39
C LYS A 27 9.86 17.46 -3.89
N GLY A 28 8.68 16.87 -3.71
CA GLY A 28 8.58 15.44 -3.41
C GLY A 28 9.03 14.60 -4.58
N VAL A 29 9.76 13.54 -4.30
CA VAL A 29 10.23 12.59 -5.30
C VAL A 29 9.94 11.17 -4.83
N ILE A 30 9.70 10.27 -5.79
CA ILE A 30 9.58 8.84 -5.54
C ILE A 30 10.64 8.14 -6.39
N PHE A 31 11.18 7.04 -5.88
CA PHE A 31 12.26 6.31 -6.55
C PHE A 31 12.17 4.82 -6.25
N ASP A 32 13.08 4.05 -6.84
CA ASP A 32 13.16 2.59 -6.71
C ASP A 32 11.83 1.87 -6.97
N PRO A 33 11.20 2.08 -8.13
CA PRO A 33 9.93 1.43 -8.44
C PRO A 33 10.09 -0.06 -8.74
N ALA A 34 9.05 -0.82 -8.40
CA ALA A 34 8.85 -2.20 -8.85
C ALA A 34 7.54 -2.25 -9.63
N SER A 35 7.48 -1.49 -10.71
CA SER A 35 6.24 -1.14 -11.41
C SER A 35 5.56 -2.33 -12.11
N TRP A 36 4.24 -2.34 -12.05
CA TRP A 36 3.38 -3.28 -12.75
C TRP A 36 1.98 -2.66 -12.92
N TRP A 37 1.13 -3.32 -13.66
CA TRP A 37 -0.24 -2.86 -13.88
C TRP A 37 -1.16 -3.48 -12.84
N ALA A 38 -1.80 -2.64 -12.04
CA ALA A 38 -2.63 -3.09 -10.94
C ALA A 38 -3.69 -2.05 -10.58
N ASP A 39 -4.52 -2.37 -9.57
CA ASP A 39 -5.38 -1.38 -8.95
C ASP A 39 -4.52 -0.28 -8.31
N ASN A 40 -4.87 1.00 -8.56
CA ASN A 40 -4.15 2.12 -7.96
C ASN A 40 -4.10 2.04 -6.43
N GLU A 41 -5.08 1.39 -5.82
CA GLU A 41 -5.13 1.22 -4.36
C GLU A 41 -3.94 0.42 -3.81
N VAL A 42 -3.27 -0.38 -4.64
CA VAL A 42 -2.09 -1.15 -4.23
C VAL A 42 -0.98 -0.23 -3.72
N ASP A 43 -0.73 0.88 -4.42
CA ASP A 43 0.26 1.87 -3.99
C ASP A 43 -0.16 2.55 -2.69
N ILE A 44 -1.42 2.97 -2.59
CA ILE A 44 -1.93 3.65 -1.40
C ILE A 44 -1.90 2.71 -0.20
N ALA A 45 -2.24 1.45 -0.40
CA ALA A 45 -2.15 0.44 0.65
C ALA A 45 -0.71 0.33 1.17
N MET A 46 0.27 0.25 0.28
CA MET A 46 1.67 0.13 0.65
C MET A 46 2.18 1.35 1.42
N THR A 47 1.71 2.55 1.13
CA THR A 47 2.12 3.74 1.89
C THR A 47 1.81 3.60 3.37
N LYS A 48 0.79 2.81 3.72
CA LYS A 48 0.33 2.61 5.11
C LYS A 48 1.00 1.45 5.82
N LEU A 49 1.80 0.64 5.10
CA LEU A 49 2.33 -0.61 5.63
C LEU A 49 3.40 -0.40 6.71
N PHE A 50 4.26 0.59 6.52
CA PHE A 50 5.40 0.85 7.41
C PHE A 50 5.33 2.26 8.01
N GLY A 51 4.20 2.60 8.64
CA GLY A 51 4.04 3.84 9.38
C GLY A 51 3.21 4.92 8.71
N GLY A 52 2.89 4.75 7.45
CA GLY A 52 2.03 5.68 6.73
C GLY A 52 2.72 6.99 6.31
N PHE A 53 2.04 7.74 5.47
CA PHE A 53 2.42 9.09 5.05
C PHE A 53 1.59 10.11 5.83
N ARG A 54 1.88 11.39 5.63
CA ARG A 54 1.11 12.45 6.27
C ARG A 54 -0.33 12.47 5.75
N LYS A 55 -1.24 12.92 6.60
CA LYS A 55 -2.66 13.07 6.29
C LYS A 55 -2.89 13.87 5.01
N GLU A 56 -2.11 14.94 4.80
CA GLU A 56 -2.22 15.80 3.64
C GLU A 56 -1.98 15.07 2.33
N PHE A 57 -1.10 14.07 2.33
CA PHE A 57 -0.87 13.23 1.16
C PHE A 57 -2.16 12.53 0.73
N TYR A 58 -2.86 11.91 1.67
CA TYR A 58 -4.09 11.18 1.38
C TYR A 58 -5.23 12.10 0.96
N GLU A 59 -5.31 13.27 1.55
CA GLU A 59 -6.32 14.27 1.18
C GLU A 59 -6.12 14.76 -0.25
N GLU A 60 -4.90 15.09 -0.63
CA GLU A 60 -4.59 15.56 -1.99
C GLU A 60 -4.76 14.43 -3.02
N TYR A 61 -4.34 13.22 -2.67
CA TYR A 61 -4.54 12.07 -3.55
C TYR A 61 -6.02 11.83 -3.82
N HIS A 62 -6.85 11.87 -2.78
CA HIS A 62 -8.30 11.65 -2.90
C HIS A 62 -8.98 12.68 -3.80
N LYS A 63 -8.50 13.92 -3.82
CA LYS A 63 -9.03 14.98 -4.69
C LYS A 63 -8.86 14.63 -6.17
N ILE A 64 -7.72 14.05 -6.53
CA ILE A 64 -7.38 13.74 -7.91
C ILE A 64 -7.89 12.35 -8.31
N PHE A 65 -7.78 11.40 -7.41
CA PHE A 65 -8.15 10.01 -7.62
C PHE A 65 -8.95 9.53 -6.42
N PRO A 66 -10.27 9.69 -6.43
CA PRO A 66 -11.10 9.39 -5.25
C PRO A 66 -10.94 7.95 -4.77
N ILE A 67 -10.69 7.83 -3.47
CA ILE A 67 -10.59 6.52 -2.79
C ILE A 67 -11.99 5.96 -2.66
N LYS A 68 -12.18 4.74 -3.15
CA LYS A 68 -13.48 4.09 -3.24
C LYS A 68 -13.90 3.48 -1.91
N LYS A 69 -15.20 3.37 -1.70
CA LYS A 69 -15.78 2.73 -0.51
C LYS A 69 -15.23 1.31 -0.32
N GLY A 70 -14.93 0.95 0.92
CA GLY A 70 -14.40 -0.37 1.26
C GLY A 70 -12.89 -0.47 1.19
N PHE A 71 -12.21 0.62 0.93
CA PHE A 71 -10.75 0.67 0.81
C PHE A 71 -10.06 0.12 2.07
N GLU A 72 -10.58 0.41 3.26
CA GLU A 72 -9.99 -0.04 4.53
C GLU A 72 -9.85 -1.56 4.61
N LYS A 73 -10.80 -2.28 4.05
CA LYS A 73 -10.73 -3.75 3.98
C LYS A 73 -9.78 -4.23 2.90
N ARG A 74 -9.78 -3.56 1.75
CA ARG A 74 -8.90 -3.92 0.63
C ARG A 74 -7.43 -3.68 0.95
N ILE A 75 -7.10 -2.65 1.74
CA ILE A 75 -5.73 -2.40 2.22
C ILE A 75 -5.13 -3.65 2.84
N ILE A 76 -5.89 -4.31 3.69
CA ILE A 76 -5.43 -5.50 4.43
C ILE A 76 -5.04 -6.60 3.45
N ILE A 77 -5.86 -6.81 2.43
CA ILE A 77 -5.60 -7.85 1.43
C ILE A 77 -4.41 -7.49 0.55
N TYR A 78 -4.34 -6.25 0.06
CA TYR A 78 -3.22 -5.82 -0.79
C TYR A 78 -1.89 -5.86 -0.04
N ASN A 79 -1.87 -5.44 1.22
CA ASN A 79 -0.65 -5.46 2.02
C ASN A 79 -0.26 -6.87 2.50
N PHE A 80 -1.20 -7.80 2.53
CA PHE A 80 -0.93 -9.18 2.93
C PHE A 80 0.14 -9.82 2.04
N TYR A 81 0.10 -9.57 0.74
CA TYR A 81 1.13 -10.04 -0.18
C TYR A 81 2.53 -9.60 0.25
N HIS A 82 2.69 -8.33 0.58
CA HIS A 82 3.99 -7.78 0.99
C HIS A 82 4.47 -8.37 2.31
N ILE A 83 3.56 -8.55 3.26
CA ILE A 83 3.88 -9.15 4.56
C ILE A 83 4.29 -10.62 4.39
N LEU A 84 3.59 -11.37 3.54
CA LEU A 84 3.97 -12.76 3.21
C LEU A 84 5.36 -12.81 2.60
N ASN A 85 5.65 -11.92 1.67
CA ASN A 85 6.95 -11.87 1.01
C ASN A 85 8.07 -11.56 2.00
N HIS A 86 7.86 -10.62 2.91
CA HIS A 86 8.81 -10.32 3.98
C HIS A 86 9.01 -11.48 4.93
N ALA A 87 7.94 -12.21 5.28
CA ALA A 87 8.03 -13.41 6.12
C ALA A 87 8.85 -14.49 5.46
N ASN A 88 8.69 -14.69 4.15
CA ASN A 88 9.48 -15.66 3.39
C ASN A 88 10.96 -15.30 3.34
N MET A 89 11.28 -14.01 3.26
CA MET A 89 12.66 -13.54 3.12
C MET A 89 13.39 -13.40 4.46
N PHE A 90 12.68 -12.95 5.50
CA PHE A 90 13.29 -12.51 6.76
C PHE A 90 12.79 -13.27 7.99
N ALA A 91 11.66 -13.98 7.92
CA ALA A 91 11.03 -14.70 9.04
C ALA A 91 10.84 -13.81 10.31
N GLY A 92 10.93 -14.37 11.51
CA GLY A 92 10.89 -13.61 12.75
C GLY A 92 9.58 -12.91 13.00
N SER A 93 9.64 -11.59 13.29
CA SER A 93 8.46 -10.79 13.63
C SER A 93 7.42 -10.72 12.51
N TYR A 94 7.83 -10.93 11.26
CA TYR A 94 6.90 -10.96 10.13
C TYR A 94 5.94 -12.14 10.18
N LEU A 95 6.32 -13.25 10.80
CA LEU A 95 5.43 -14.40 10.98
C LEU A 95 4.22 -14.04 11.86
N ASN A 96 4.44 -13.27 12.91
CA ASN A 96 3.35 -12.78 13.76
C ASN A 96 2.42 -11.83 12.99
N GLN A 97 2.98 -10.97 12.15
CA GLN A 97 2.20 -10.09 11.30
C GLN A 97 1.34 -10.89 10.31
N VAL A 98 1.89 -11.94 9.71
CA VAL A 98 1.13 -12.85 8.83
C VAL A 98 -0.07 -13.44 9.55
N LYS A 99 0.14 -13.95 10.77
CA LYS A 99 -0.95 -14.51 11.58
C LYS A 99 -2.05 -13.49 11.87
N ASN A 100 -1.66 -12.25 12.18
CA ASN A 100 -2.62 -11.18 12.43
C ASN A 100 -3.43 -10.82 11.19
N TYR A 101 -2.77 -10.73 10.04
CA TYR A 101 -3.45 -10.47 8.76
C TYR A 101 -4.44 -11.57 8.40
N VAL A 102 -4.04 -12.83 8.58
CA VAL A 102 -4.95 -13.97 8.33
C VAL A 102 -6.20 -13.87 9.20
N LYS A 103 -6.03 -13.55 10.48
CA LYS A 103 -7.14 -13.35 11.41
C LYS A 103 -8.08 -12.26 10.94
N GLU A 104 -7.55 -11.11 10.57
CA GLU A 104 -8.36 -9.98 10.09
C GLU A 104 -9.12 -10.34 8.81
N ILE A 105 -8.46 -10.98 7.87
CA ILE A 105 -9.07 -11.39 6.60
C ILE A 105 -10.20 -12.39 6.84
N LEU A 106 -10.01 -13.36 7.72
CA LEU A 106 -11.02 -14.37 8.02
C LEU A 106 -12.23 -13.78 8.76
N ASN A 107 -12.06 -12.66 9.45
CA ASN A 107 -13.12 -11.99 10.20
C ASN A 107 -13.83 -10.88 9.41
N MET A 108 -13.54 -10.72 8.16
CA MET A 108 -14.18 -9.72 7.31
C MET A 108 -15.65 -10.07 7.01
#